data_5922b8116b35d3a20f760f6c74ff63f4
#
_entry.id   5922b8116b35d3a20f760f6c74ff63f4
#
_cell.length_a   1.000
_cell.length_b   1.000
_cell.length_c   1.000
_cell.angle_alpha   90.00
_cell.angle_beta   90.00
_cell.angle_gamma   90.00
#
_symmetry.space_group_name_H-M   'P 1'
#
loop_
_entity.id
_entity.type
_entity.pdbx_description
1 polymer ?
#
loop_
_entity_poly.entity_id
_entity_poly.type
_entity_poly.pdbx_seq_one_letter_code
_entity_poly.pdbx_strand_id
1 'polypeptide(L)'
;MKELINNLRDYAELAQASYFNFMYINNDEREMDSYKIGQNRFPKDKDNIENLEYTKTLSKKYKDYFIYDDSIALYPTLNGEFGEIQAKNFAKKYEIKFHQPNTASGFSATLFYDKEKDEFIVGFRGTETDNFISSIQDI
;
A
#
# COMPACT_ATOMS: atom_id res chain seq x y z
N MET A 1 -29.11 -7.17 -0.26
CA MET A 1 -28.41 -7.52 1.00
C MET A 1 -27.01 -8.04 0.76
N LYS A 2 -26.86 -9.05 -0.11
CA LYS A 2 -25.57 -9.64 -0.44
C LYS A 2 -24.61 -8.62 -1.07
N GLU A 3 -25.10 -7.78 -1.97
CA GLU A 3 -24.32 -6.72 -2.61
C GLU A 3 -23.82 -5.69 -1.59
N LEU A 4 -24.67 -5.28 -0.65
CA LEU A 4 -24.30 -4.35 0.43
C LEU A 4 -23.20 -4.95 1.31
N ILE A 5 -23.31 -6.22 1.67
CA ILE A 5 -22.29 -6.89 2.48
C ILE A 5 -20.96 -6.96 1.75
N ASN A 6 -20.96 -7.26 0.45
CA ASN A 6 -19.76 -7.28 -0.36
C ASN A 6 -19.10 -5.90 -0.45
N ASN A 7 -19.88 -4.84 -0.62
CA ASN A 7 -19.36 -3.46 -0.65
C ASN A 7 -18.75 -3.06 0.68
N LEU A 8 -19.37 -3.40 1.80
CA LEU A 8 -18.83 -3.11 3.13
C LEU A 8 -17.50 -3.85 3.36
N ARG A 9 -17.42 -5.10 2.91
CA ARG A 9 -16.17 -5.87 3.01
C ARG A 9 -15.06 -5.25 2.17
N ASP A 10 -15.39 -4.82 0.94
CA ASP A 10 -14.42 -4.17 0.05
C ASP A 10 -13.91 -2.87 0.66
N TYR A 11 -14.79 -2.06 1.23
CA TYR A 11 -14.38 -0.81 1.89
C TYR A 11 -13.53 -1.06 3.14
N ALA A 12 -13.84 -2.09 3.91
CA ALA A 12 -13.04 -2.47 5.07
C ALA A 12 -11.62 -2.90 4.65
N GLU A 13 -11.51 -3.64 3.54
CA GLU A 13 -10.23 -4.07 2.99
C GLU A 13 -9.41 -2.87 2.49
N LEU A 14 -10.04 -1.93 1.78
CA LEU A 14 -9.39 -0.71 1.33
C LEU A 14 -8.96 0.18 2.50
N ALA A 15 -9.77 0.25 3.55
CA ALA A 15 -9.41 0.98 4.77
C ALA A 15 -8.15 0.39 5.40
N GLN A 16 -8.07 -0.92 5.48
CA GLN A 16 -6.87 -1.61 5.99
C GLN A 16 -5.66 -1.32 5.09
N ALA A 17 -5.83 -1.42 3.78
CA ALA A 17 -4.75 -1.18 2.82
C ALA A 17 -4.24 0.26 2.87
N SER A 18 -5.05 1.23 3.28
CA SER A 18 -4.63 2.63 3.36
C SER A 18 -3.52 2.87 4.40
N TYR A 19 -3.29 1.92 5.31
CA TYR A 19 -2.17 1.97 6.25
C TYR A 19 -0.85 1.43 5.68
N PHE A 20 -0.91 0.77 4.52
CA PHE A 20 0.30 0.20 3.91
C PHE A 20 1.12 1.30 3.26
N ASN A 21 2.42 1.06 3.15
CA ASN A 21 3.32 2.07 2.60
C ASN A 21 3.56 1.82 1.11
N PHE A 22 2.93 2.63 0.27
CA PHE A 22 3.04 2.55 -1.18
C PHE A 22 3.97 3.63 -1.75
N MET A 23 5.04 3.98 -1.04
CA MET A 23 5.90 5.11 -1.41
C MET A 23 6.49 5.01 -2.82
N TYR A 24 6.69 3.79 -3.32
CA TYR A 24 7.22 3.57 -4.66
C TYR A 24 6.26 3.97 -5.78
N ILE A 25 4.96 4.10 -5.46
CA ILE A 25 3.93 4.44 -6.46
C ILE A 25 4.07 5.87 -6.98
N ASN A 26 4.74 6.73 -6.24
CA ASN A 26 5.00 8.10 -6.70
C ASN A 26 6.06 8.16 -7.81
N ASN A 27 6.69 7.05 -8.11
CA ASN A 27 7.66 6.91 -9.18
C ASN A 27 7.05 6.16 -10.37
N ASP A 28 7.74 6.14 -11.50
CA ASP A 28 7.28 5.40 -12.67
C ASP A 28 7.09 3.92 -12.30
N GLU A 29 5.92 3.36 -12.59
CA GLU A 29 5.59 1.95 -12.31
C GLU A 29 6.63 0.98 -12.87
N ARG A 30 7.30 1.36 -13.98
CA ARG A 30 8.36 0.56 -14.59
C ARG A 30 9.62 0.49 -13.75
N GLU A 31 9.78 1.38 -12.77
CA GLU A 31 10.92 1.40 -11.85
C GLU A 31 10.65 0.67 -10.54
N MET A 32 9.44 0.13 -10.36
CA MET A 32 9.10 -0.56 -9.11
C MET A 32 10.09 -1.68 -8.79
N ASP A 33 10.47 -2.47 -9.79
CA ASP A 33 11.42 -3.56 -9.62
C ASP A 33 12.84 -3.08 -9.25
N SER A 34 13.13 -1.79 -9.38
CA SER A 34 14.41 -1.23 -8.97
C SER A 34 14.52 -1.06 -7.46
N TYR A 35 13.39 -0.98 -6.78
CA TYR A 35 13.38 -0.86 -5.32
C TYR A 35 13.74 -2.19 -4.67
N LYS A 36 14.50 -2.10 -3.60
CA LYS A 36 14.93 -3.26 -2.81
C LYS A 36 14.32 -3.20 -1.44
N ILE A 37 14.01 -4.37 -0.88
CA ILE A 37 13.50 -4.51 0.47
C ILE A 37 14.34 -5.52 1.25
N GLY A 38 14.38 -5.37 2.56
CA GLY A 38 15.09 -6.29 3.42
C GLY A 38 14.77 -6.08 4.89
N GLN A 39 15.23 -7.00 5.72
CA GLN A 39 14.92 -7.02 7.15
C GLN A 39 15.83 -6.13 8.00
N ASN A 40 16.97 -5.71 7.46
CA ASN A 40 17.96 -4.95 8.22
C ASN A 40 17.78 -3.45 8.00
N ARG A 41 17.62 -2.71 9.08
CA ARG A 41 17.51 -1.24 9.03
C ARG A 41 18.77 -0.58 8.44
N PHE A 42 19.95 -1.19 8.67
CA PHE A 42 21.23 -0.69 8.20
C PHE A 42 21.90 -1.78 7.36
N PRO A 43 21.55 -1.90 6.07
CA PRO A 43 22.05 -3.00 5.24
C PRO A 43 23.53 -2.82 4.94
N LYS A 44 24.40 -3.42 5.76
CA LYS A 44 25.83 -3.48 5.49
C LYS A 44 26.16 -4.65 4.57
N ASP A 45 25.37 -5.70 4.61
CA ASP A 45 25.51 -6.90 3.81
C ASP A 45 24.27 -7.08 2.94
N LYS A 46 24.49 -7.56 1.73
CA LYS A 46 23.42 -7.77 0.74
C LYS A 46 22.61 -9.04 1.02
N ASP A 47 22.77 -9.64 2.19
CA ASP A 47 22.04 -10.85 2.55
C ASP A 47 20.56 -10.52 2.83
N ASN A 48 19.67 -11.31 2.25
CA ASN A 48 18.23 -11.18 2.40
C ASN A 48 17.63 -9.90 1.81
N ILE A 49 18.26 -9.35 0.77
CA ILE A 49 17.66 -8.25 0.01
C ILE A 49 16.86 -8.85 -1.15
N GLU A 50 15.61 -8.40 -1.26
CA GLU A 50 14.67 -8.84 -2.29
C GLU A 50 14.20 -7.68 -3.14
N ASN A 51 13.72 -7.97 -4.35
CA ASN A 51 13.05 -6.96 -5.17
C ASN A 51 11.68 -6.64 -4.58
N LEU A 52 11.33 -5.36 -4.59
CA LEU A 52 10.00 -4.93 -4.20
C LEU A 52 9.00 -5.28 -5.30
N GLU A 53 7.92 -5.94 -4.92
CA GLU A 53 6.80 -6.25 -5.80
C GLU A 53 5.49 -5.79 -5.13
N TYR A 54 4.46 -5.52 -5.94
CA TYR A 54 3.19 -5.03 -5.43
C TYR A 54 2.59 -5.94 -4.36
N THR A 55 2.55 -7.24 -4.63
CA THR A 55 1.98 -8.21 -3.67
C THR A 55 2.76 -8.26 -2.36
N LYS A 56 4.07 -8.03 -2.40
CA LYS A 56 4.90 -7.97 -1.18
C LYS A 56 4.52 -6.78 -0.30
N THR A 57 4.20 -5.65 -0.90
CA THR A 57 3.74 -4.47 -0.16
C THR A 57 2.46 -4.75 0.63
N LEU A 58 1.59 -5.60 0.09
CA LEU A 58 0.30 -5.94 0.71
C LEU A 58 0.43 -7.02 1.78
N SER A 59 1.47 -7.82 1.76
CA SER A 59 1.57 -9.06 2.54
C SER A 59 2.11 -8.84 3.95
N LYS A 60 1.46 -9.47 4.93
CA LYS A 60 1.95 -9.47 6.31
C LYS A 60 3.31 -10.15 6.47
N LYS A 61 3.69 -11.02 5.55
CA LYS A 61 5.01 -11.67 5.55
C LYS A 61 6.13 -10.64 5.46
N TYR A 62 5.89 -9.54 4.75
CA TYR A 62 6.89 -8.49 4.51
C TYR A 62 6.61 -7.22 5.32
N LYS A 63 5.72 -7.29 6.30
CA LYS A 63 5.26 -6.14 7.08
C LYS A 63 6.40 -5.29 7.66
N ASP A 64 7.40 -5.95 8.23
CA ASP A 64 8.51 -5.28 8.92
C ASP A 64 9.73 -5.09 8.03
N TYR A 65 9.64 -5.40 6.74
CA TYR A 65 10.73 -5.17 5.80
C TYR A 65 10.86 -3.68 5.50
N PHE A 66 12.11 -3.24 5.40
CA PHE A 66 12.44 -1.86 5.05
C PHE A 66 12.52 -1.70 3.55
N ILE A 67 12.05 -0.55 3.05
CA ILE A 67 12.23 -0.16 1.65
C ILE A 67 13.53 0.65 1.58
N TYR A 68 14.48 0.16 0.80
CA TYR A 68 15.78 0.82 0.64
C TYR A 68 15.70 1.86 -0.48
N ASP A 69 15.55 3.11 -0.09
CA ASP A 69 15.49 4.25 -0.99
C ASP A 69 16.53 5.27 -0.53
N ASP A 70 17.57 5.47 -1.33
CA ASP A 70 18.70 6.35 -1.01
C ASP A 70 18.31 7.83 -0.86
N SER A 71 17.12 8.21 -1.34
CA SER A 71 16.62 9.57 -1.21
C SER A 71 16.08 9.90 0.19
N ILE A 72 15.95 8.90 1.06
CA ILE A 72 15.33 9.03 2.39
C ILE A 72 16.37 8.72 3.47
N ALA A 73 16.42 9.58 4.51
CA ALA A 73 17.38 9.42 5.61
C ALA A 73 17.07 8.21 6.50
N LEU A 74 15.80 7.85 6.66
CA LEU A 74 15.35 6.69 7.43
C LEU A 74 14.46 5.83 6.54
N TYR A 75 14.82 4.55 6.42
CA TYR A 75 14.04 3.62 5.61
C TYR A 75 12.69 3.30 6.24
N PRO A 76 11.57 3.51 5.53
CA PRO A 76 10.25 3.12 6.01
C PRO A 76 10.03 1.62 5.88
N THR A 77 9.06 1.09 6.65
CA THR A 77 8.62 -0.29 6.55
C THR A 77 7.36 -0.41 5.68
N LEU A 78 7.10 -1.61 5.16
CA LEU A 78 5.96 -1.84 4.25
C LEU A 78 4.60 -1.79 4.93
N ASN A 79 4.49 -2.33 6.14
CA ASN A 79 3.25 -2.35 6.94
C ASN A 79 2.07 -3.15 6.35
N GLY A 80 2.31 -4.02 5.37
CA GLY A 80 1.27 -4.90 4.83
C GLY A 80 0.73 -5.87 5.88
N GLU A 81 -0.57 -6.17 5.80
CA GLU A 81 -1.25 -7.05 6.76
C GLU A 81 -2.05 -8.16 6.10
N PHE A 82 -2.07 -8.22 4.78
CA PHE A 82 -2.87 -9.23 4.08
C PHE A 82 -2.17 -10.59 4.06
N GLY A 83 -2.97 -11.66 4.15
CA GLY A 83 -2.49 -12.99 3.85
C GLY A 83 -2.12 -13.11 2.37
N GLU A 84 -1.42 -14.18 2.00
CA GLU A 84 -0.90 -14.35 0.63
C GLU A 84 -2.01 -14.35 -0.43
N ILE A 85 -3.07 -15.10 -0.19
CA ILE A 85 -4.21 -15.20 -1.14
C ILE A 85 -4.92 -13.85 -1.23
N GLN A 86 -5.16 -13.21 -0.11
CA GLN A 86 -5.80 -11.89 -0.06
C GLN A 86 -4.98 -10.85 -0.81
N ALA A 87 -3.65 -10.86 -0.64
CA ALA A 87 -2.76 -9.93 -1.34
C ALA A 87 -2.84 -10.12 -2.86
N LYS A 88 -2.86 -11.37 -3.33
CA LYS A 88 -3.00 -11.66 -4.77
C LYS A 88 -4.35 -11.19 -5.32
N ASN A 89 -5.44 -11.45 -4.60
CA ASN A 89 -6.77 -11.05 -5.02
C ASN A 89 -6.93 -9.53 -5.03
N PHE A 90 -6.40 -8.86 -4.03
CA PHE A 90 -6.40 -7.39 -3.96
C PHE A 90 -5.62 -6.79 -5.14
N ALA A 91 -4.45 -7.31 -5.44
CA ALA A 91 -3.61 -6.83 -6.53
C ALA A 91 -4.26 -7.00 -7.91
N LYS A 92 -5.08 -8.04 -8.08
CA LYS A 92 -5.85 -8.24 -9.32
C LYS A 92 -6.98 -7.24 -9.48
N LYS A 93 -7.57 -6.80 -8.38
CA LYS A 93 -8.75 -5.92 -8.39
C LYS A 93 -8.37 -4.44 -8.38
N TYR A 94 -7.39 -4.06 -7.57
CA TYR A 94 -7.04 -2.66 -7.34
C TYR A 94 -5.65 -2.31 -7.84
N GLU A 95 -5.57 -1.18 -8.52
CA GLU A 95 -4.30 -0.50 -8.81
C GLU A 95 -4.12 0.65 -7.83
N ILE A 96 -2.87 0.91 -7.45
CA ILE A 96 -2.53 2.11 -6.69
C ILE A 96 -2.15 3.18 -7.68
N LYS A 97 -2.93 4.26 -7.74
CA LYS A 97 -2.69 5.36 -8.69
C LYS A 97 -1.83 6.47 -8.10
N PHE A 98 -1.95 6.71 -6.82
CA PHE A 98 -1.18 7.72 -6.13
C PHE A 98 -1.13 7.39 -4.64
N HIS A 99 0.00 7.72 -4.01
CA HIS A 99 0.16 7.57 -2.57
C HIS A 99 0.88 8.78 -2.01
N GLN A 100 0.24 9.47 -1.08
CA GLN A 100 0.87 10.51 -0.28
C GLN A 100 1.38 9.87 0.99
N PRO A 101 2.72 9.72 1.15
CA PRO A 101 3.28 9.14 2.37
C PRO A 101 2.97 9.99 3.59
N ASN A 102 3.14 9.39 4.77
CA ASN A 102 2.90 10.06 6.03
C ASN A 102 3.63 11.39 6.12
N THR A 103 2.88 12.46 6.36
CA THR A 103 3.44 13.80 6.59
C THR A 103 3.84 13.97 8.06
N ALA A 104 4.49 15.09 8.39
CA ALA A 104 4.85 15.43 9.76
C ALA A 104 3.64 15.50 10.70
N SER A 105 2.45 15.79 10.16
CA SER A 105 1.19 15.79 10.91
C SER A 105 0.55 14.41 11.02
N GLY A 106 1.15 13.37 10.42
CA GLY A 106 0.64 12.00 10.46
C GLY A 106 -0.43 11.70 9.40
N PHE A 107 -0.63 12.60 8.44
CA PHE A 107 -1.60 12.40 7.36
C PHE A 107 -1.00 11.58 6.23
N SER A 108 -1.79 10.65 5.71
CA SER A 108 -1.46 9.87 4.53
C SER A 108 -2.73 9.63 3.72
N ALA A 109 -2.61 9.56 2.41
CA ALA A 109 -3.72 9.27 1.51
C ALA A 109 -3.26 8.39 0.36
N THR A 110 -4.14 7.49 -0.07
CA THR A 110 -3.86 6.58 -1.20
C THR A 110 -5.05 6.59 -2.15
N LEU A 111 -4.78 6.79 -3.43
CA LEU A 111 -5.79 6.70 -4.48
C LEU A 111 -5.76 5.32 -5.09
N PHE A 112 -6.83 4.57 -4.89
CA PHE A 112 -7.05 3.24 -5.45
C PHE A 112 -7.92 3.33 -6.69
N TYR A 113 -7.65 2.46 -7.66
CA TYR A 113 -8.53 2.27 -8.82
C TYR A 113 -9.06 0.85 -8.83
N ASP A 114 -10.39 0.71 -8.75
CA ASP A 114 -11.08 -0.57 -8.86
C ASP A 114 -11.27 -0.90 -10.34
N LYS A 115 -10.51 -1.89 -10.83
CA LYS A 115 -10.53 -2.28 -12.24
C LYS A 115 -11.83 -2.95 -12.67
N GLU A 116 -12.53 -3.59 -11.72
CA GLU A 116 -13.79 -4.28 -12.01
C GLU A 116 -14.95 -3.30 -12.15
N LYS A 117 -14.99 -2.27 -11.31
CA LYS A 117 -16.07 -1.29 -11.27
C LYS A 117 -15.74 0.01 -12.01
N ASP A 118 -14.51 0.16 -12.47
CA ASP A 118 -14.03 1.40 -13.09
C ASP A 118 -14.30 2.62 -12.18
N GLU A 119 -13.88 2.51 -10.93
CA GLU A 119 -14.08 3.54 -9.90
C GLU A 119 -12.77 3.90 -9.21
N PHE A 120 -12.63 5.17 -8.86
CA PHE A 120 -11.54 5.64 -8.00
C PHE A 120 -12.00 5.78 -6.57
N ILE A 121 -11.16 5.35 -5.63
CA ILE A 121 -11.46 5.39 -4.20
C ILE A 121 -10.25 5.97 -3.47
N VAL A 122 -10.48 6.97 -2.61
CA VAL A 122 -9.43 7.55 -1.77
C VAL A 122 -9.51 6.97 -0.36
N GLY A 123 -8.42 6.38 0.10
CA GLY A 123 -8.25 5.96 1.49
C GLY A 123 -7.39 6.95 2.23
N PHE A 124 -7.83 7.39 3.39
CA PHE A 124 -7.09 8.29 4.27
C PHE A 124 -6.61 7.55 5.51
N ARG A 125 -5.37 7.86 5.93
CA ARG A 125 -4.85 7.44 7.21
C ARG A 125 -4.53 8.69 8.01
N GLY A 126 -5.25 8.89 9.14
CA GLY A 126 -4.98 9.98 10.06
C GLY A 126 -4.14 9.53 11.25
N THR A 127 -3.77 10.49 12.09
CA THR A 127 -3.09 10.23 13.37
C THR A 127 -4.03 9.58 14.39
N GLU A 128 -5.32 9.75 14.21
CA GLU A 128 -6.34 9.13 15.04
C GLU A 128 -6.98 7.96 14.30
N THR A 129 -7.59 7.08 15.03
CA THR A 129 -7.91 5.72 14.64
C THR A 129 -8.96 5.54 13.53
N ASP A 130 -9.51 6.61 12.99
CA ASP A 130 -10.61 6.51 12.06
C ASP A 130 -10.13 6.55 10.62
N ASN A 131 -10.21 5.41 9.97
CA ASN A 131 -10.05 5.33 8.53
C ASN A 131 -11.29 5.86 7.85
N PHE A 132 -11.08 6.80 6.97
CA PHE A 132 -12.13 7.38 6.17
C PHE A 132 -11.90 7.03 4.71
N ILE A 133 -12.90 6.42 4.08
CA ILE A 133 -12.87 6.10 2.65
C ILE A 133 -13.96 6.87 1.95
N SER A 134 -13.59 7.57 0.88
CA SER A 134 -14.55 8.27 0.05
C SER A 134 -14.46 7.74 -1.39
N SER A 135 -15.60 7.41 -1.96
CA SER A 135 -15.69 7.03 -3.38
C SER A 135 -15.77 8.30 -4.23
N ILE A 136 -14.95 8.35 -5.26
CA ILE A 136 -14.93 9.46 -6.21
C ILE A 136 -15.41 8.93 -7.54
N GLN A 137 -16.61 9.34 -7.95
CA GLN A 137 -17.26 8.78 -9.14
C GLN A 137 -17.12 9.64 -10.40
N ASP A 138 -16.81 10.91 -10.26
CA ASP A 138 -16.84 11.86 -11.39
C ASP A 138 -15.51 12.63 -11.53
N ILE A 139 -14.47 11.88 -11.83
CA ILE A 139 -13.19 12.51 -12.13
C ILE A 139 -12.90 12.39 -13.62
#